data_59fd32325a5a1369aa2b66be95bd47fa
#
_entry.id   59fd32325a5a1369aa2b66be95bd47fa
#
_cell.length_a   1.000
_cell.length_b   1.000
_cell.length_c   1.000
_cell.angle_alpha   90.00
_cell.angle_beta   90.00
_cell.angle_gamma   90.00
#
_symmetry.space_group_name_H-M   'P 1'
#
loop_
_entity.id
_entity.type
_entity.pdbx_description
1 polymer ?
#
loop_
_entity_poly.entity_id
_entity_poly.type
_entity_poly.pdbx_seq_one_letter_code
_entity_poly.pdbx_strand_id
1 'polypeptide(L)'
;EGRTLKSGGAWVYDNEIDRVEGDYENGDILAVKDFDGFFLGWGFINTRSKITIRVMSRRKEHEITEEFLEKRVRNAWEYRKATVDTGCCRLIFGEADWLPGLVVDKFSDVLVVESLALGIDRLKPTILSLVKKVLAEDGIMIRGIYERSDAKVRLQEGMERFKGFILSLIHI
;
A
#
# COMPACT_ATOMS: atom_id res chain seq x y z
N GLU A 1 -15.96 -5.48 -17.32
CA GLU A 1 -17.08 -6.26 -16.73
C GLU A 1 -17.21 -6.13 -15.20
N GLY A 2 -16.28 -5.59 -14.45
CA GLY A 2 -16.38 -5.29 -13.01
C GLY A 2 -16.77 -6.46 -12.08
N ARG A 3 -16.88 -7.68 -12.60
CA ARG A 3 -17.31 -8.88 -11.82
C ARG A 3 -16.36 -9.18 -10.68
N THR A 4 -15.06 -9.10 -10.93
CA THR A 4 -14.01 -9.38 -9.93
C THR A 4 -14.09 -8.39 -8.78
N LEU A 5 -14.30 -7.10 -9.07
CA LEU A 5 -14.48 -6.08 -8.03
C LEU A 5 -15.79 -6.28 -7.27
N LYS A 6 -16.90 -6.57 -7.98
CA LYS A 6 -18.21 -6.82 -7.35
C LYS A 6 -18.20 -8.07 -6.45
N SER A 7 -17.35 -9.07 -6.76
CA SER A 7 -17.21 -10.31 -5.97
C SER A 7 -16.18 -10.20 -4.84
N GLY A 8 -15.56 -9.05 -4.62
CA GLY A 8 -14.61 -8.84 -3.52
C GLY A 8 -13.15 -8.69 -3.93
N GLY A 9 -12.78 -8.86 -5.19
CA GLY A 9 -11.42 -8.66 -5.70
C GLY A 9 -10.96 -7.20 -5.60
N ALA A 10 -9.67 -6.98 -5.40
CA ALA A 10 -9.08 -5.64 -5.28
C ALA A 10 -8.28 -5.23 -6.53
N TRP A 11 -8.23 -6.06 -7.55
CA TRP A 11 -7.43 -5.87 -8.76
C TRP A 11 -8.31 -5.70 -10.00
N VAL A 12 -7.91 -4.76 -10.85
CA VAL A 12 -8.48 -4.58 -12.20
C VAL A 12 -7.34 -4.79 -13.19
N TYR A 13 -7.55 -5.71 -14.12
CA TYR A 13 -6.58 -6.03 -15.15
C TYR A 13 -6.74 -5.11 -16.37
N ASP A 14 -5.69 -5.00 -17.18
CA ASP A 14 -5.63 -4.18 -18.38
C ASP A 14 -6.80 -4.41 -19.34
N ASN A 15 -7.20 -5.67 -19.52
CA ASN A 15 -8.30 -6.08 -20.40
C ASN A 15 -9.70 -5.83 -19.80
N GLU A 16 -9.81 -5.38 -18.58
CA GLU A 16 -11.07 -5.03 -17.90
C GLU A 16 -11.40 -3.53 -17.98
N ILE A 17 -10.45 -2.71 -18.48
CA ILE A 17 -10.58 -1.25 -18.56
C ILE A 17 -11.04 -0.87 -19.98
N ASP A 18 -12.16 -0.14 -20.06
CA ASP A 18 -12.67 0.41 -21.31
C ASP A 18 -11.97 1.73 -21.65
N ARG A 19 -11.93 2.66 -20.68
CA ARG A 19 -11.30 3.97 -20.83
C ARG A 19 -10.88 4.55 -19.48
N VAL A 20 -9.96 5.48 -19.54
CA VAL A 20 -9.61 6.35 -18.41
C VAL A 20 -9.98 7.78 -18.78
N GLU A 21 -10.68 8.47 -17.90
CA GLU A 21 -11.14 9.86 -18.11
C GLU A 21 -10.24 10.83 -17.34
N GLY A 22 -9.89 11.95 -17.99
CA GLY A 22 -9.02 13.00 -17.44
C GLY A 22 -7.52 12.70 -17.61
N ASP A 23 -6.72 13.70 -17.23
CA ASP A 23 -5.26 13.56 -17.22
C ASP A 23 -4.81 12.79 -15.99
N TYR A 24 -3.87 11.89 -16.17
CA TYR A 24 -3.30 11.09 -15.07
C TYR A 24 -1.85 10.70 -15.34
N GLU A 25 -1.14 10.42 -14.28
CA GLU A 25 0.15 9.76 -14.30
C GLU A 25 0.07 8.38 -13.63
N ASN A 26 0.95 7.45 -14.04
CA ASN A 26 1.03 6.17 -13.36
C ASN A 26 1.38 6.35 -11.88
N GLY A 27 0.63 5.72 -11.01
CA GLY A 27 0.70 5.85 -9.56
C GLY A 27 -0.35 6.78 -8.95
N ASP A 28 -1.10 7.54 -9.77
CA ASP A 28 -2.16 8.42 -9.28
C ASP A 28 -3.35 7.63 -8.74
N ILE A 29 -4.03 8.25 -7.78
CA ILE A 29 -5.27 7.72 -7.21
C ILE A 29 -6.44 8.20 -8.05
N LEU A 30 -7.32 7.26 -8.41
CA LEU A 30 -8.51 7.54 -9.21
C LEU A 30 -9.74 6.77 -8.71
N ALA A 31 -10.91 7.27 -9.13
CA ALA A 31 -12.19 6.60 -8.91
C ALA A 31 -12.42 5.53 -9.99
N VAL A 32 -12.71 4.31 -9.54
CA VAL A 32 -13.10 3.20 -10.42
C VAL A 32 -14.61 3.14 -10.49
N LYS A 33 -15.15 3.09 -11.71
CA LYS A 33 -16.59 2.97 -11.96
C LYS A 33 -16.85 1.81 -12.93
N ASP A 34 -18.04 1.25 -12.89
CA ASP A 34 -18.50 0.33 -13.93
C ASP A 34 -19.02 1.08 -15.15
N PHE A 35 -19.44 0.34 -16.18
CA PHE A 35 -19.95 0.90 -17.45
C PHE A 35 -21.20 1.75 -17.30
N ASP A 36 -21.99 1.51 -16.25
CA ASP A 36 -23.20 2.27 -15.92
C ASP A 36 -22.87 3.52 -15.07
N GLY A 37 -21.57 3.77 -14.77
CA GLY A 37 -21.11 4.88 -13.96
C GLY A 37 -21.21 4.63 -12.45
N PHE A 38 -21.54 3.42 -12.01
CA PHE A 38 -21.62 3.07 -10.61
C PHE A 38 -20.22 3.00 -10.00
N PHE A 39 -20.01 3.67 -8.87
CA PHE A 39 -18.73 3.70 -8.17
C PHE A 39 -18.38 2.33 -7.59
N LEU A 40 -17.18 1.84 -7.92
CA LEU A 40 -16.65 0.54 -7.46
C LEU A 40 -15.54 0.70 -6.41
N GLY A 41 -14.81 1.81 -6.41
CA GLY A 41 -13.74 2.04 -5.44
C GLY A 41 -12.79 3.16 -5.80
N TRP A 42 -11.89 3.48 -4.86
CA TRP A 42 -10.70 4.29 -5.03
C TRP A 42 -9.49 3.38 -5.12
N GLY A 43 -8.59 3.64 -6.05
CA GLY A 43 -7.36 2.87 -6.22
C GLY A 43 -6.30 3.65 -6.98
N PHE A 44 -5.10 3.11 -7.08
CA PHE A 44 -4.06 3.70 -7.90
C PHE A 44 -3.92 2.96 -9.23
N ILE A 45 -3.59 3.71 -10.27
CA ILE A 45 -3.41 3.21 -11.64
C ILE A 45 -1.94 3.02 -11.98
N ASN A 46 -1.62 1.95 -12.72
CA ASN A 46 -0.35 1.77 -13.41
C ASN A 46 -0.55 0.98 -14.71
N THR A 47 -0.52 1.67 -15.83
CA THR A 47 -0.72 1.07 -17.16
C THR A 47 0.46 0.22 -17.66
N ARG A 48 1.60 0.22 -16.95
CA ARG A 48 2.72 -0.68 -17.23
C ARG A 48 2.51 -2.07 -16.63
N SER A 49 1.63 -2.18 -15.62
CA SER A 49 1.31 -3.42 -14.94
C SER A 49 0.09 -4.10 -15.57
N LYS A 50 0.10 -5.43 -15.64
CA LYS A 50 -1.11 -6.20 -16.01
C LYS A 50 -2.24 -6.02 -15.00
N ILE A 51 -1.90 -5.83 -13.71
CA ILE A 51 -2.85 -5.39 -12.68
C ILE A 51 -2.84 -3.87 -12.72
N THR A 52 -3.60 -3.31 -13.64
CA THR A 52 -3.56 -1.88 -13.96
C THR A 52 -4.11 -1.02 -12.84
N ILE A 53 -5.14 -1.48 -12.11
CA ILE A 53 -5.65 -0.74 -10.94
C ILE A 53 -5.66 -1.66 -9.73
N ARG A 54 -5.17 -1.14 -8.60
CA ARG A 54 -5.28 -1.78 -7.28
C ARG A 54 -6.17 -0.93 -6.39
N VAL A 55 -7.31 -1.49 -6.00
CA VAL A 55 -8.32 -0.80 -5.20
C VAL A 55 -7.94 -0.82 -3.73
N MET A 56 -7.95 0.35 -3.09
CA MET A 56 -7.65 0.54 -1.68
C MET A 56 -8.89 0.82 -0.84
N SER A 57 -9.94 1.39 -1.41
CA SER A 57 -11.20 1.69 -0.74
C SER A 57 -12.39 1.42 -1.66
N ARG A 58 -13.48 0.89 -1.10
CA ARG A 58 -14.73 0.63 -1.83
C ARG A 58 -15.84 1.61 -1.49
N ARG A 59 -15.57 2.54 -0.59
CA ARG A 59 -16.53 3.55 -0.15
C ARG A 59 -16.22 4.86 -0.81
N LYS A 60 -17.23 5.47 -1.44
CA LYS A 60 -17.08 6.72 -2.17
C LYS A 60 -16.59 7.87 -1.28
N GLU A 61 -17.06 7.91 -0.07
CA GLU A 61 -16.72 8.89 0.97
C GLU A 61 -15.33 8.68 1.60
N HIS A 62 -14.68 7.57 1.31
CA HIS A 62 -13.35 7.25 1.84
C HIS A 62 -12.28 7.42 0.75
N GLU A 63 -12.02 8.66 0.36
CA GLU A 63 -10.88 8.99 -0.48
C GLU A 63 -9.56 8.61 0.20
N ILE A 64 -8.52 8.42 -0.61
CA ILE A 64 -7.20 8.00 -0.11
C ILE A 64 -6.43 9.26 0.36
N THR A 65 -6.72 9.67 1.57
CA THR A 65 -6.07 10.78 2.27
C THR A 65 -5.04 10.26 3.27
N GLU A 66 -4.25 11.16 3.86
CA GLU A 66 -3.33 10.79 4.95
C GLU A 66 -4.09 10.21 6.15
N GLU A 67 -5.25 10.77 6.50
CA GLU A 67 -6.11 10.24 7.57
C GLU A 67 -6.61 8.83 7.26
N PHE A 68 -6.99 8.57 6.01
CA PHE A 68 -7.34 7.22 5.56
C PHE A 68 -6.16 6.25 5.73
N LEU A 69 -4.95 6.65 5.31
CA LEU A 69 -3.74 5.83 5.44
C LEU A 69 -3.40 5.58 6.92
N GLU A 70 -3.50 6.59 7.77
CA GLU A 70 -3.28 6.44 9.22
C GLU A 70 -4.26 5.41 9.81
N LYS A 71 -5.52 5.48 9.45
CA LYS A 71 -6.53 4.51 9.90
C LYS A 71 -6.20 3.09 9.45
N ARG A 72 -5.67 2.89 8.23
CA ARG A 72 -5.23 1.57 7.74
C ARG A 72 -4.05 1.04 8.55
N VAL A 73 -3.05 1.87 8.79
CA VAL A 73 -1.88 1.52 9.62
C VAL A 73 -2.32 1.18 11.03
N ARG A 74 -3.17 1.99 11.65
CA ARG A 74 -3.69 1.77 13.00
C ARG A 74 -4.47 0.47 13.10
N ASN A 75 -5.36 0.19 12.16
CA ASN A 75 -6.11 -1.06 12.12
C ASN A 75 -5.19 -2.29 11.99
N ALA A 76 -4.18 -2.20 11.14
CA ALA A 76 -3.18 -3.27 10.98
C ALA A 76 -2.44 -3.52 12.30
N TRP A 77 -2.00 -2.46 12.98
CA TRP A 77 -1.30 -2.56 14.27
C TRP A 77 -2.19 -3.14 15.37
N GLU A 78 -3.41 -2.63 15.53
CA GLU A 78 -4.37 -3.14 16.52
C GLU A 78 -4.67 -4.64 16.30
N TYR A 79 -4.83 -5.05 15.03
CA TYR A 79 -5.02 -6.46 14.72
C TYR A 79 -3.82 -7.32 15.15
N ARG A 80 -2.57 -6.87 14.91
CA ARG A 80 -1.36 -7.60 15.32
C ARG A 80 -1.25 -7.68 16.84
N LYS A 81 -1.54 -6.61 17.56
CA LYS A 81 -1.56 -6.62 19.05
C LYS A 81 -2.52 -7.67 19.60
N ALA A 82 -3.64 -7.90 18.92
CA ALA A 82 -4.66 -8.86 19.36
C ALA A 82 -4.34 -10.32 18.95
N THR A 83 -3.46 -10.56 17.99
CA THR A 83 -3.35 -11.90 17.35
C THR A 83 -1.97 -12.53 17.36
N VAL A 84 -0.89 -11.74 17.48
CA VAL A 84 0.48 -12.24 17.38
C VAL A 84 1.42 -11.59 18.40
N ASP A 85 2.62 -12.17 18.57
CA ASP A 85 3.71 -11.50 19.27
C ASP A 85 4.21 -10.31 18.44
N THR A 86 4.06 -9.11 18.98
CA THR A 86 4.44 -7.86 18.32
C THR A 86 5.92 -7.52 18.41
N GLY A 87 6.72 -8.30 19.13
CA GLY A 87 8.18 -8.18 19.14
C GLY A 87 8.79 -8.42 17.75
N CYS A 88 8.29 -9.47 17.06
CA CYS A 88 8.63 -9.81 15.68
C CYS A 88 7.37 -10.20 14.93
N CYS A 89 6.88 -9.35 14.03
CA CYS A 89 5.65 -9.64 13.29
C CYS A 89 5.63 -8.98 11.91
N ARG A 90 4.83 -9.53 11.00
CA ARG A 90 4.41 -8.84 9.79
C ARG A 90 3.35 -7.79 10.16
N LEU A 91 3.75 -6.53 10.21
CA LEU A 91 2.89 -5.43 10.62
C LEU A 91 1.88 -5.06 9.53
N ILE A 92 2.33 -4.98 8.27
CA ILE A 92 1.48 -4.73 7.10
C ILE A 92 1.67 -5.86 6.10
N PHE A 93 0.56 -6.40 5.58
CA PHE A 93 0.56 -7.48 4.62
C PHE A 93 -0.34 -7.18 3.41
N GLY A 94 0.09 -6.24 2.59
CA GLY A 94 -0.49 -5.96 1.29
C GLY A 94 -2.00 -5.80 1.29
N GLU A 95 -2.65 -6.57 0.47
CA GLU A 95 -4.10 -6.57 0.27
C GLU A 95 -4.88 -6.95 1.53
N ALA A 96 -4.32 -7.77 2.41
CA ALA A 96 -4.97 -8.17 3.66
C ALA A 96 -5.22 -6.97 4.59
N ASP A 97 -4.34 -5.95 4.53
CA ASP A 97 -4.45 -4.72 5.30
C ASP A 97 -4.92 -3.53 4.44
N TRP A 98 -5.39 -3.79 3.21
CA TRP A 98 -5.85 -2.78 2.25
C TRP A 98 -4.78 -1.74 1.87
N LEU A 99 -3.52 -2.16 1.88
CA LEU A 99 -2.36 -1.41 1.40
C LEU A 99 -1.64 -2.24 0.31
N PRO A 100 -2.28 -2.43 -0.86
CA PRO A 100 -1.89 -3.42 -1.85
C PRO A 100 -0.46 -3.22 -2.35
N GLY A 101 0.32 -4.31 -2.29
CA GLY A 101 1.72 -4.31 -2.71
C GLY A 101 2.72 -3.78 -1.68
N LEU A 102 2.29 -3.43 -0.46
CA LEU A 102 3.18 -3.04 0.64
C LEU A 102 3.31 -4.16 1.67
N VAL A 103 4.53 -4.53 2.00
CA VAL A 103 4.83 -5.40 3.13
C VAL A 103 5.74 -4.65 4.10
N VAL A 104 5.39 -4.69 5.37
CA VAL A 104 6.21 -4.13 6.46
C VAL A 104 6.36 -5.19 7.54
N ASP A 105 7.55 -5.69 7.73
CA ASP A 105 7.91 -6.60 8.81
C ASP A 105 8.61 -5.81 9.93
N LYS A 106 8.18 -6.02 11.16
CA LYS A 106 8.73 -5.39 12.36
C LYS A 106 9.59 -6.39 13.12
N PHE A 107 10.81 -6.00 13.42
CA PHE A 107 11.78 -6.75 14.23
C PHE A 107 12.23 -5.84 15.38
N SER A 108 11.60 -5.95 16.53
CA SER A 108 11.83 -5.06 17.67
C SER A 108 11.65 -3.58 17.28
N ASP A 109 12.71 -2.82 17.14
CA ASP A 109 12.73 -1.40 16.79
C ASP A 109 13.22 -1.12 15.36
N VAL A 110 13.27 -2.15 14.53
CA VAL A 110 13.63 -2.07 13.11
C VAL A 110 12.46 -2.51 12.24
N LEU A 111 12.23 -1.78 11.14
CA LEU A 111 11.29 -2.17 10.10
C LEU A 111 12.05 -2.65 8.86
N VAL A 112 11.55 -3.73 8.26
CA VAL A 112 11.95 -4.17 6.92
C VAL A 112 10.76 -3.98 5.99
N VAL A 113 10.96 -3.23 4.91
CA VAL A 113 9.90 -2.78 4.02
C VAL A 113 10.11 -3.35 2.62
N GLU A 114 9.05 -3.84 2.02
CA GLU A 114 9.01 -4.21 0.61
C GLU A 114 7.83 -3.52 -0.08
N SER A 115 8.10 -2.82 -1.19
CA SER A 115 7.11 -2.14 -2.00
C SER A 115 7.10 -2.71 -3.41
N LEU A 116 5.98 -3.26 -3.85
CA LEU A 116 5.86 -4.06 -5.07
C LEU A 116 4.98 -3.43 -6.16
N ALA A 117 4.31 -2.31 -5.86
CA ALA A 117 3.44 -1.63 -6.80
C ALA A 117 3.71 -0.12 -6.82
N LEU A 118 3.65 0.52 -7.99
CA LEU A 118 4.07 1.91 -8.18
C LEU A 118 3.27 2.90 -7.31
N GLY A 119 1.95 2.76 -7.24
CA GLY A 119 1.14 3.69 -6.46
C GLY A 119 1.44 3.61 -4.97
N ILE A 120 1.63 2.41 -4.43
CA ILE A 120 2.02 2.24 -3.02
C ILE A 120 3.46 2.69 -2.76
N ASP A 121 4.36 2.56 -3.74
CA ASP A 121 5.73 3.07 -3.65
C ASP A 121 5.75 4.59 -3.51
N ARG A 122 4.89 5.31 -4.22
CA ARG A 122 4.69 6.77 -4.09
C ARG A 122 4.13 7.16 -2.71
N LEU A 123 3.23 6.36 -2.13
CA LEU A 123 2.65 6.58 -0.80
C LEU A 123 3.54 6.10 0.35
N LYS A 124 4.54 5.29 0.07
CA LYS A 124 5.42 4.65 1.07
C LYS A 124 6.03 5.63 2.08
N PRO A 125 6.58 6.80 1.70
CA PRO A 125 7.15 7.73 2.67
C PRO A 125 6.12 8.19 3.71
N THR A 126 4.93 8.54 3.28
CA THR A 126 3.81 8.93 4.16
C THR A 126 3.40 7.77 5.05
N ILE A 127 3.21 6.57 4.49
CA ILE A 127 2.81 5.38 5.26
C ILE A 127 3.85 5.03 6.32
N LEU A 128 5.15 5.08 6.01
CA LEU A 128 6.21 4.79 6.98
C LEU A 128 6.29 5.85 8.10
N SER A 129 6.02 7.11 7.78
CA SER A 129 5.88 8.15 8.81
C SER A 129 4.72 7.87 9.75
N LEU A 130 3.57 7.45 9.21
CA LEU A 130 2.40 7.07 9.99
C LEU A 130 2.63 5.79 10.81
N VAL A 131 3.34 4.80 10.28
CA VAL A 131 3.74 3.61 11.04
C VAL A 131 4.58 4.00 12.26
N LYS A 132 5.59 4.85 12.07
CA LYS A 132 6.40 5.35 13.19
C LYS A 132 5.56 6.09 14.22
N LYS A 133 4.64 6.96 13.78
CA LYS A 133 3.73 7.70 14.66
C LYS A 133 2.87 6.76 15.49
N VAL A 134 2.19 5.81 14.86
CA VAL A 134 1.28 4.87 15.52
C VAL A 134 2.03 3.97 16.51
N LEU A 135 3.21 3.49 16.16
CA LEU A 135 4.04 2.67 17.06
C LEU A 135 4.57 3.48 18.25
N ALA A 136 4.91 4.76 18.04
CA ALA A 136 5.39 5.64 19.10
C ALA A 136 4.32 5.92 20.16
N GLU A 137 3.04 5.91 19.81
CA GLU A 137 1.93 6.04 20.76
C GLU A 137 1.91 4.88 21.79
N ASP A 138 2.36 3.69 21.38
CA ASP A 138 2.52 2.53 22.26
C ASP A 138 3.96 2.41 22.84
N GLY A 139 4.75 3.50 22.77
CA GLY A 139 6.10 3.56 23.34
C GLY A 139 7.18 2.87 22.49
N ILE A 140 6.87 2.48 21.25
CA ILE A 140 7.81 1.78 20.37
C ILE A 140 8.48 2.79 19.44
N MET A 141 9.75 3.10 19.72
CA MET A 141 10.55 4.02 18.90
C MET A 141 11.31 3.25 17.82
N ILE A 142 10.93 3.44 16.57
CA ILE A 142 11.63 2.82 15.44
C ILE A 142 12.93 3.57 15.18
N ARG A 143 14.06 2.85 15.29
CA ARG A 143 15.41 3.37 15.09
C ARG A 143 15.98 3.10 13.71
N GLY A 144 15.47 2.10 13.00
CA GLY A 144 15.94 1.75 11.66
C GLY A 144 14.83 1.31 10.73
N ILE A 145 14.94 1.69 9.46
CA ILE A 145 14.07 1.19 8.37
C ILE A 145 14.97 0.75 7.23
N TYR A 146 14.89 -0.54 6.88
CA TYR A 146 15.59 -1.11 5.76
C TYR A 146 14.60 -1.48 4.66
N GLU A 147 14.80 -0.98 3.46
CA GLU A 147 13.99 -1.35 2.30
C GLU A 147 14.63 -2.53 1.56
N ARG A 148 13.83 -3.55 1.30
CA ARG A 148 14.17 -4.72 0.51
C ARG A 148 13.19 -4.85 -0.66
N SER A 149 13.17 -3.86 -1.52
CA SER A 149 12.32 -3.80 -2.72
C SER A 149 13.12 -4.27 -3.96
N ASP A 150 13.72 -5.47 -3.88
CA ASP A 150 14.59 -6.02 -4.92
C ASP A 150 13.92 -7.11 -5.77
N ALA A 151 12.62 -7.34 -5.62
CA ALA A 151 11.84 -8.30 -6.39
C ALA A 151 11.73 -7.91 -7.88
N LYS A 152 11.76 -8.93 -8.77
CA LYS A 152 11.67 -8.71 -10.23
C LYS A 152 10.37 -8.06 -10.68
N VAL A 153 9.28 -8.22 -9.92
CA VAL A 153 7.97 -7.63 -10.23
C VAL A 153 8.03 -6.10 -10.30
N ARG A 154 8.93 -5.45 -9.58
CA ARG A 154 9.12 -3.99 -9.65
C ARG A 154 9.47 -3.49 -11.06
N LEU A 155 10.26 -4.26 -11.81
CA LEU A 155 10.58 -3.93 -13.20
C LEU A 155 9.33 -3.96 -14.09
N GLN A 156 8.39 -4.88 -13.83
CA GLN A 156 7.12 -4.96 -14.54
C GLN A 156 6.18 -3.78 -14.18
N GLU A 157 6.32 -3.26 -12.97
CA GLU A 157 5.62 -2.06 -12.51
C GLU A 157 6.29 -0.75 -13.00
N GLY A 158 7.41 -0.84 -13.73
CA GLY A 158 8.18 0.31 -14.22
C GLY A 158 9.02 1.01 -13.14
N MET A 159 9.33 0.29 -12.07
CA MET A 159 10.17 0.77 -10.96
C MET A 159 11.53 0.09 -10.98
N GLU A 160 12.55 0.80 -10.50
CA GLU A 160 13.86 0.21 -10.24
C GLU A 160 13.82 -0.71 -9.00
N ARG A 161 14.70 -1.70 -8.99
CA ARG A 161 14.94 -2.53 -7.81
C ARG A 161 15.76 -1.71 -6.81
N PHE A 162 15.37 -1.76 -5.55
CA PHE A 162 16.05 -1.04 -4.48
C PHE A 162 16.30 -1.93 -3.27
N LYS A 163 17.47 -1.75 -2.64
CA LYS A 163 17.85 -2.40 -1.39
C LYS A 163 18.77 -1.48 -0.61
N GLY A 164 18.37 -1.11 0.60
CA GLY A 164 19.16 -0.20 1.41
C GLY A 164 18.40 0.38 2.60
N PHE A 165 19.10 1.13 3.44
CA PHE A 165 18.47 1.85 4.55
C PHE A 165 17.74 3.10 4.06
N ILE A 166 16.48 3.26 4.49
CA ILE A 166 15.72 4.52 4.41
C ILE A 166 15.99 5.36 5.67
N LEU A 167 16.05 4.69 6.83
CA LEU A 167 16.43 5.28 8.10
C LEU A 167 17.53 4.42 8.71
N SER A 168 18.74 4.98 8.87
CA SER A 168 19.88 4.26 9.42
C SER A 168 19.85 4.24 10.94
N LEU A 169 20.26 3.13 11.53
CA LEU A 169 20.51 2.98 12.97
C LEU A 169 21.71 3.82 13.46
N ILE A 170 22.55 4.26 12.54
CA ILE A 170 23.79 4.95 12.86
C ILE A 170 23.60 6.44 12.63
N HIS A 171 23.24 7.16 13.68
CA HIS A 171 23.66 8.53 13.85
C HIS A 171 24.75 8.52 14.93
N ILE A 172 25.98 8.40 14.50
CA ILE A 172 27.14 8.75 15.32
C ILE A 172 27.36 10.26 15.15
#